data_42e178de7a7bb89b65b8cb493029fa4e
#
_entry.id   42e178de7a7bb89b65b8cb493029fa4e
#
_cell.length_a   1.000
_cell.length_b   1.000
_cell.length_c   1.000
_cell.angle_alpha   90.00
_cell.angle_beta   90.00
_cell.angle_gamma   90.00
#
_symmetry.space_group_name_H-M   'P 1'
#
loop_
_entity.id
_entity.type
_entity.pdbx_description
1 polymer ?
#
loop_
_entity_poly.entity_id
_entity_poly.type
_entity_poly.pdbx_seq_one_letter_code
_entity_poly.pdbx_strand_id
1 'polypeptide(L)'
;MKIGILTYHRACNFGANLQALSTCRYLKNHGYEPLFIDWITSEMERDYKRVTPTRELEVFTQFQNDNFPMTRLCRTAEDIASVVKEYDIRAIIVGSDAVLQIHPFLSRVNFPCRKIISISKPHPNTSCPNPFWGNFYELLDKKVPLCLMSASSQNSPFKSAMSGEKKIAKAMLRQFAFLSTRDDWTSKMVYYLTDGEIVPEVTPDPVFAFNYNVTSQPSKEEILCKFNLPDKYALFCFHNNHTVSQEWLKEMRDKMEQRGIECVAFPFPQGIEFIHPFTKKVDLPLSPIDWYALIKYATYYIGDNMHPIVISLHNAVPCFSFDHYGRVRFRTFVNEKSSKIYHILNEFGHRNNRVSIKGRYKEPSADYVLQQLDSFNVEYVRKKAQSHLEVYRNMMQNIEKCFVQD
;
A
#
# COMPACT_ATOMS: atom_id res chain seq x y z
N MET A 1 15.95 20.81 9.84
CA MET A 1 16.61 19.50 10.04
C MET A 1 16.20 18.57 8.89
N LYS A 2 17.17 17.91 8.25
CA LYS A 2 16.91 16.99 7.13
C LYS A 2 16.52 15.61 7.62
N ILE A 3 15.39 15.10 7.11
CA ILE A 3 14.84 13.78 7.42
C ILE A 3 14.86 12.92 6.17
N GLY A 4 15.56 11.80 6.22
CA GLY A 4 15.56 10.81 5.15
C GLY A 4 14.25 10.01 5.13
N ILE A 5 13.66 9.82 3.96
CA ILE A 5 12.50 8.94 3.75
C ILE A 5 12.94 7.79 2.86
N LEU A 6 12.82 6.57 3.33
CA LEU A 6 13.13 5.35 2.58
C LEU A 6 11.85 4.54 2.38
N THR A 7 11.31 4.56 1.18
CA THR A 7 10.06 3.89 0.82
C THR A 7 10.01 3.54 -0.67
N TYR A 8 8.89 3.00 -1.14
CA TYR A 8 8.64 2.68 -2.56
C TYR A 8 8.28 3.91 -3.43
N HIS A 9 8.96 5.04 -3.24
CA HIS A 9 8.69 6.29 -3.96
C HIS A 9 8.93 6.20 -5.47
N ARG A 10 9.81 5.31 -5.95
CA ARG A 10 10.07 5.03 -7.36
C ARG A 10 9.09 4.05 -8.00
N ALA A 11 8.23 3.40 -7.21
CA ALA A 11 7.28 2.44 -7.75
C ALA A 11 6.22 3.14 -8.60
N CYS A 12 5.89 2.55 -9.76
CA CYS A 12 4.73 2.94 -10.54
C CYS A 12 3.47 2.35 -9.88
N ASN A 13 3.13 2.92 -8.72
CA ASN A 13 2.01 2.51 -7.88
C ASN A 13 1.38 3.76 -7.27
N PHE A 14 0.13 4.03 -7.61
CA PHE A 14 -0.59 5.22 -7.16
C PHE A 14 -0.59 5.33 -5.62
N GLY A 15 -0.96 4.25 -4.92
CA GLY A 15 -1.01 4.26 -3.46
C GLY A 15 0.33 4.50 -2.78
N ALA A 16 1.40 3.88 -3.27
CA ALA A 16 2.75 4.08 -2.73
C ALA A 16 3.21 5.54 -2.89
N ASN A 17 2.90 6.18 -4.03
CA ASN A 17 3.22 7.58 -4.27
C ASN A 17 2.36 8.52 -3.41
N LEU A 18 1.09 8.19 -3.14
CA LEU A 18 0.24 8.96 -2.22
C LEU A 18 0.73 8.88 -0.77
N GLN A 19 1.15 7.70 -0.31
CA GLN A 19 1.75 7.51 1.01
C GLN A 19 3.04 8.34 1.15
N ALA A 20 3.92 8.25 0.14
CA ALA A 20 5.15 9.02 0.08
C ALA A 20 4.88 10.54 0.12
N LEU A 21 3.91 11.00 -0.67
CA LEU A 21 3.51 12.41 -0.71
C LEU A 21 2.93 12.86 0.63
N SER A 22 2.04 12.08 1.23
CA SER A 22 1.45 12.40 2.54
C SER A 22 2.53 12.58 3.60
N THR A 23 3.49 11.65 3.68
CA THR A 23 4.62 11.71 4.63
C THR A 23 5.52 12.92 4.36
N CYS A 24 5.87 13.16 3.10
CA CYS A 24 6.69 14.29 2.69
C CYS A 24 6.04 15.62 3.08
N ARG A 25 4.75 15.79 2.81
CA ARG A 25 3.99 17.01 3.15
C ARG A 25 3.83 17.18 4.65
N TYR A 26 3.59 16.09 5.39
CA TYR A 26 3.57 16.14 6.85
C TYR A 26 4.87 16.76 7.39
N LEU A 27 6.02 16.23 7.01
CA LEU A 27 7.33 16.69 7.47
C LEU A 27 7.57 18.16 7.08
N LYS A 28 7.24 18.55 5.84
CA LYS A 28 7.35 19.97 5.41
C LYS A 28 6.48 20.90 6.25
N ASN A 29 5.24 20.50 6.52
CA ASN A 29 4.28 21.28 7.31
C ASN A 29 4.72 21.43 8.78
N HIS A 30 5.60 20.54 9.28
CA HIS A 30 6.17 20.58 10.63
C HIS A 30 7.60 21.15 10.69
N GLY A 31 8.05 21.82 9.62
CA GLY A 31 9.32 22.54 9.60
C GLY A 31 10.56 21.68 9.36
N TYR A 32 10.38 20.43 8.93
CA TYR A 32 11.47 19.56 8.51
C TYR A 32 11.75 19.68 7.01
N GLU A 33 12.95 19.27 6.61
CA GLU A 33 13.38 19.15 5.22
C GLU A 33 13.36 17.67 4.82
N PRO A 34 12.25 17.11 4.29
CA PRO A 34 12.21 15.72 3.86
C PRO A 34 13.08 15.52 2.62
N LEU A 35 13.84 14.43 2.60
CA LEU A 35 14.68 14.03 1.48
C LEU A 35 14.51 12.52 1.25
N PHE A 36 14.02 12.12 0.08
CA PHE A 36 13.92 10.70 -0.25
C PHE A 36 15.30 10.11 -0.50
N ILE A 37 15.64 9.07 0.25
CA ILE A 37 16.80 8.25 -0.02
C ILE A 37 16.48 7.43 -1.26
N ASP A 38 17.06 7.81 -2.39
CA ASP A 38 16.69 7.29 -3.72
C ASP A 38 17.26 5.89 -3.96
N TRP A 39 16.76 4.92 -3.17
CA TRP A 39 17.17 3.52 -3.28
C TRP A 39 16.23 2.73 -4.18
N ILE A 40 16.81 2.12 -5.19
CA ILE A 40 16.17 1.13 -6.07
C ILE A 40 17.23 0.20 -6.65
N THR A 41 16.99 -1.10 -6.68
CA THR A 41 17.88 -2.03 -7.36
C THR A 41 17.65 -2.04 -8.88
N SER A 42 18.66 -2.45 -9.66
CA SER A 42 18.51 -2.58 -11.11
C SER A 42 17.42 -3.60 -11.50
N GLU A 43 17.16 -4.59 -10.65
CA GLU A 43 16.09 -5.59 -10.86
C GLU A 43 14.72 -4.94 -10.68
N MET A 44 14.50 -4.21 -9.59
CA MET A 44 13.24 -3.49 -9.33
C MET A 44 12.95 -2.47 -10.43
N GLU A 45 13.96 -1.72 -10.85
CA GLU A 45 13.81 -0.72 -11.92
C GLU A 45 13.41 -1.37 -13.26
N ARG A 46 14.03 -2.50 -13.62
CA ARG A 46 13.64 -3.26 -14.81
C ARG A 46 12.21 -3.78 -14.72
N ASP A 47 11.81 -4.27 -13.55
CA ASP A 47 10.47 -4.79 -13.34
C ASP A 47 9.42 -3.68 -13.50
N TYR A 48 9.64 -2.49 -12.94
CA TYR A 48 8.72 -1.36 -13.13
C TYR A 48 8.60 -0.94 -14.60
N LYS A 49 9.73 -0.83 -15.31
CA LYS A 49 9.74 -0.51 -16.76
C LYS A 49 9.05 -1.58 -17.60
N ARG A 50 9.15 -2.85 -17.22
CA ARG A 50 8.54 -3.96 -17.96
C ARG A 50 7.02 -4.01 -17.85
N VAL A 51 6.48 -3.68 -16.67
CA VAL A 51 5.05 -3.86 -16.38
C VAL A 51 4.23 -2.58 -16.53
N THR A 52 4.85 -1.42 -16.68
CA THR A 52 4.17 -0.12 -16.76
C THR A 52 4.21 0.43 -18.19
N PRO A 53 3.08 0.86 -18.78
CA PRO A 53 3.07 1.54 -20.07
C PRO A 53 3.97 2.77 -20.08
N THR A 54 4.67 3.03 -21.19
CA THR A 54 5.69 4.08 -21.28
C THR A 54 5.15 5.46 -20.89
N ARG A 55 3.98 5.84 -21.40
CA ARG A 55 3.35 7.15 -21.08
C ARG A 55 2.97 7.26 -19.58
N GLU A 56 2.54 6.17 -18.97
CA GLU A 56 2.25 6.14 -17.52
C GLU A 56 3.52 6.26 -16.72
N LEU A 57 4.60 5.58 -17.13
CA LEU A 57 5.92 5.71 -16.51
C LEU A 57 6.44 7.15 -16.55
N GLU A 58 6.22 7.87 -17.65
CA GLU A 58 6.57 9.29 -17.79
C GLU A 58 5.80 10.16 -16.80
N VAL A 59 4.49 9.95 -16.65
CA VAL A 59 3.64 10.69 -15.70
C VAL A 59 4.06 10.42 -14.25
N PHE A 60 4.36 9.17 -13.88
CA PHE A 60 4.91 8.85 -12.56
C PHE A 60 6.26 9.52 -12.32
N THR A 61 7.15 9.48 -13.31
CA THR A 61 8.48 10.09 -13.21
C THR A 61 8.36 11.61 -13.01
N GLN A 62 7.50 12.27 -13.80
CA GLN A 62 7.23 13.69 -13.65
C GLN A 62 6.65 14.01 -12.28
N PHE A 63 5.63 13.28 -11.83
CA PHE A 63 5.03 13.43 -10.51
C PHE A 63 6.06 13.30 -9.37
N GLN A 64 6.94 12.30 -9.48
CA GLN A 64 8.00 12.05 -8.49
C GLN A 64 9.03 13.20 -8.47
N ASN A 65 9.47 13.67 -9.63
CA ASN A 65 10.41 14.78 -9.74
C ASN A 65 9.83 16.10 -9.19
N ASP A 66 8.55 16.35 -9.40
CA ASP A 66 7.89 17.58 -8.94
C ASP A 66 7.62 17.58 -7.43
N ASN A 67 7.44 16.41 -6.83
CA ASN A 67 6.97 16.30 -5.45
C ASN A 67 8.00 15.75 -4.47
N PHE A 68 8.99 14.99 -4.91
CA PHE A 68 9.93 14.29 -4.05
C PHE A 68 11.35 14.84 -4.21
N PRO A 69 11.85 15.64 -3.26
CA PRO A 69 13.28 15.94 -3.21
C PRO A 69 14.04 14.64 -2.93
N MET A 70 15.00 14.29 -3.80
CA MET A 70 15.70 13.01 -3.75
C MET A 70 17.19 13.19 -3.57
N THR A 71 17.86 12.22 -2.93
CA THR A 71 19.30 12.09 -2.96
C THR A 71 19.78 11.67 -4.36
N ARG A 72 21.08 11.54 -4.55
CA ARG A 72 21.57 10.75 -5.68
C ARG A 72 21.08 9.30 -5.58
N LEU A 73 21.04 8.62 -6.73
CA LEU A 73 20.62 7.22 -6.82
C LEU A 73 21.52 6.30 -5.97
N CYS A 74 20.88 5.44 -5.19
CA CYS A 74 21.49 4.43 -4.34
C CYS A 74 21.14 3.02 -4.84
N ARG A 75 22.12 2.16 -4.99
CA ARG A 75 21.92 0.76 -5.40
C ARG A 75 22.22 -0.22 -4.27
N THR A 76 23.06 0.17 -3.32
CA THR A 76 23.57 -0.67 -2.24
C THR A 76 23.34 -0.03 -0.86
N ALA A 77 23.61 -0.78 0.20
CA ALA A 77 23.57 -0.27 1.58
C ALA A 77 24.68 0.78 1.83
N GLU A 78 25.83 0.59 1.20
CA GLU A 78 26.98 1.51 1.25
C GLU A 78 26.63 2.85 0.60
N ASP A 79 25.91 2.84 -0.53
CA ASP A 79 25.41 4.06 -1.16
C ASP A 79 24.50 4.84 -0.19
N ILE A 80 23.59 4.13 0.50
CA ILE A 80 22.70 4.75 1.49
C ILE A 80 23.50 5.36 2.64
N ALA A 81 24.44 4.64 3.20
CA ALA A 81 25.30 5.17 4.26
C ALA A 81 26.07 6.42 3.81
N SER A 82 26.56 6.42 2.57
CA SER A 82 27.27 7.56 1.98
C SER A 82 26.35 8.79 1.82
N VAL A 83 25.11 8.63 1.29
CA VAL A 83 24.19 9.77 1.11
C VAL A 83 23.69 10.32 2.44
N VAL A 84 23.53 9.48 3.48
CA VAL A 84 23.18 9.97 4.83
C VAL A 84 24.21 10.99 5.32
N LYS A 85 25.50 10.73 5.11
CA LYS A 85 26.59 11.66 5.44
C LYS A 85 26.64 12.85 4.48
N GLU A 86 26.62 12.59 3.18
CA GLU A 86 26.73 13.60 2.11
C GLU A 86 25.66 14.69 2.21
N TYR A 87 24.43 14.31 2.49
CA TYR A 87 23.29 15.22 2.58
C TYR A 87 23.03 15.71 4.01
N ASP A 88 23.81 15.32 5.00
CA ASP A 88 23.62 15.64 6.42
C ASP A 88 22.22 15.22 6.93
N ILE A 89 21.78 13.99 6.62
CA ILE A 89 20.51 13.45 7.08
C ILE A 89 20.62 13.14 8.58
N ARG A 90 19.68 13.64 9.38
CA ARG A 90 19.72 13.56 10.84
C ARG A 90 18.80 12.54 11.46
N ALA A 91 17.82 12.04 10.72
CA ALA A 91 16.97 10.90 11.09
C ALA A 91 16.42 10.26 9.82
N ILE A 92 16.01 9.00 9.92
CA ILE A 92 15.48 8.24 8.77
C ILE A 92 14.15 7.62 9.14
N ILE A 93 13.14 7.83 8.29
CA ILE A 93 11.86 7.13 8.35
C ILE A 93 11.82 6.09 7.24
N VAL A 94 11.63 4.82 7.59
CA VAL A 94 11.39 3.72 6.66
C VAL A 94 9.90 3.45 6.60
N GLY A 95 9.32 3.43 5.42
CA GLY A 95 7.88 3.15 5.22
C GLY A 95 7.12 4.38 4.70
N SER A 96 5.83 4.26 4.60
CA SER A 96 4.99 3.09 4.81
C SER A 96 5.14 2.06 3.67
N ASP A 97 4.07 1.25 3.47
CA ASP A 97 3.92 0.20 2.47
C ASP A 97 4.58 -1.15 2.86
N ALA A 98 4.74 -2.04 1.88
CA ALA A 98 5.19 -3.42 2.08
C ALA A 98 6.72 -3.54 2.28
N VAL A 99 7.29 -2.67 3.12
CA VAL A 99 8.75 -2.58 3.37
C VAL A 99 9.29 -3.71 4.25
N LEU A 100 8.45 -4.38 5.04
CA LEU A 100 8.85 -5.51 5.89
C LEU A 100 8.53 -6.89 5.31
N GLN A 101 8.51 -7.03 3.99
CA GLN A 101 8.32 -8.35 3.40
C GLN A 101 9.51 -9.27 3.68
N ILE A 102 9.21 -10.54 3.98
CA ILE A 102 10.21 -11.60 4.10
C ILE A 102 9.69 -12.88 3.47
N HIS A 103 10.52 -13.48 2.61
CA HIS A 103 10.28 -14.82 2.07
C HIS A 103 11.42 -15.75 2.53
N PRO A 104 11.27 -16.39 3.72
CA PRO A 104 12.27 -17.29 4.27
C PRO A 104 12.59 -18.45 3.32
N PHE A 105 13.77 -19.03 3.49
CA PHE A 105 14.29 -20.10 2.62
C PHE A 105 13.27 -21.23 2.40
N LEU A 106 12.68 -21.75 3.46
CA LEU A 106 11.72 -22.84 3.38
C LEU A 106 10.46 -22.49 2.59
N SER A 107 10.07 -21.20 2.57
CA SER A 107 8.91 -20.74 1.79
C SER A 107 9.18 -20.65 0.28
N ARG A 108 10.43 -20.69 -0.13
CA ARG A 108 10.89 -20.60 -1.53
C ARG A 108 11.21 -21.94 -2.15
N VAL A 109 11.14 -23.02 -1.34
CA VAL A 109 11.30 -24.40 -1.83
C VAL A 109 10.00 -24.83 -2.48
N ASN A 110 10.06 -25.18 -3.76
CA ASN A 110 8.93 -25.60 -4.56
C ASN A 110 9.13 -27.05 -5.04
N PHE A 111 8.04 -27.76 -5.16
CA PHE A 111 8.00 -29.11 -5.70
C PHE A 111 7.14 -29.13 -6.98
N PRO A 112 7.67 -28.64 -8.12
CA PRO A 112 6.90 -28.56 -9.38
C PRO A 112 6.44 -29.92 -9.87
N CYS A 113 7.19 -30.99 -9.57
CA CYS A 113 6.75 -32.38 -9.70
C CYS A 113 7.39 -33.24 -8.59
N ARG A 114 6.89 -34.47 -8.41
CA ARG A 114 7.31 -35.35 -7.29
C ARG A 114 8.82 -35.62 -7.18
N LYS A 115 9.59 -35.36 -8.24
CA LYS A 115 11.04 -35.67 -8.32
C LYS A 115 11.94 -34.43 -8.46
N ILE A 116 11.36 -33.24 -8.59
CA ILE A 116 12.13 -32.02 -8.83
C ILE A 116 11.90 -31.06 -7.68
N ILE A 117 12.97 -30.66 -7.02
CA ILE A 117 12.98 -29.59 -6.04
C ILE A 117 13.54 -28.35 -6.73
N SER A 118 12.83 -27.25 -6.69
CA SER A 118 13.32 -25.95 -7.14
C SER A 118 13.28 -24.93 -6.00
N ILE A 119 14.25 -24.05 -5.98
CA ILE A 119 14.33 -22.96 -4.99
C ILE A 119 14.26 -21.64 -5.74
N SER A 120 13.17 -20.89 -5.48
CA SER A 120 13.02 -19.56 -6.07
C SER A 120 14.06 -18.60 -5.47
N LYS A 121 14.68 -17.76 -6.31
CA LYS A 121 15.54 -16.67 -5.82
C LYS A 121 14.68 -15.66 -5.04
N PRO A 122 15.20 -15.08 -3.93
CA PRO A 122 14.51 -14.00 -3.24
C PRO A 122 14.54 -12.75 -4.11
N HIS A 123 13.42 -12.06 -4.23
CA HIS A 123 13.41 -10.73 -4.84
C HIS A 123 14.05 -9.71 -3.86
N PRO A 124 14.76 -8.66 -4.34
CA PRO A 124 15.45 -7.70 -3.46
C PRO A 124 14.58 -7.12 -2.34
N ASN A 125 13.30 -6.84 -2.60
CA ASN A 125 12.38 -6.30 -1.60
C ASN A 125 11.75 -7.34 -0.66
N THR A 126 11.96 -8.63 -0.89
CA THR A 126 11.47 -9.74 -0.03
C THR A 126 12.59 -10.49 0.68
N SER A 127 13.84 -10.06 0.49
CA SER A 127 15.01 -10.57 1.21
C SER A 127 15.16 -9.87 2.57
N CYS A 128 15.68 -10.58 3.55
CA CYS A 128 16.10 -10.01 4.82
C CYS A 128 17.53 -10.52 5.09
N PRO A 129 18.51 -9.61 5.30
CA PRO A 129 18.37 -8.14 5.38
C PRO A 129 18.32 -7.44 4.01
N ASN A 130 17.70 -6.29 3.94
CA ASN A 130 17.77 -5.33 2.84
C ASN A 130 17.69 -3.89 3.41
N PRO A 131 17.79 -2.82 2.61
CA PRO A 131 17.73 -1.45 3.11
C PRO A 131 16.46 -1.10 3.90
N PHE A 132 15.30 -1.63 3.58
CA PHE A 132 14.10 -1.42 4.37
C PHE A 132 14.16 -2.04 5.77
N TRP A 133 15.00 -3.06 5.97
CA TRP A 133 15.29 -3.65 7.27
C TRP A 133 16.43 -2.93 8.00
N GLY A 134 17.00 -1.88 7.40
CA GLY A 134 18.08 -1.10 7.99
C GLY A 134 19.46 -1.74 7.88
N ASN A 135 19.74 -2.59 6.87
CA ASN A 135 21.04 -3.24 6.71
C ASN A 135 22.22 -2.27 6.47
N PHE A 136 21.92 -1.00 6.18
CA PHE A 136 22.92 0.07 6.05
C PHE A 136 23.29 0.71 7.41
N TYR A 137 22.52 0.44 8.47
CA TYR A 137 22.62 1.17 9.73
C TYR A 137 24.01 1.02 10.37
N GLU A 138 24.57 -0.19 10.37
CA GLU A 138 25.92 -0.42 10.90
C GLU A 138 27.04 0.22 10.07
N LEU A 139 26.75 0.59 8.82
CA LEU A 139 27.69 1.27 7.92
C LEU A 139 27.73 2.80 8.14
N LEU A 140 26.81 3.35 8.93
CA LEU A 140 26.78 4.78 9.21
C LEU A 140 27.93 5.20 10.11
N ASP A 141 28.71 6.20 9.69
CA ASP A 141 29.78 6.80 10.49
C ASP A 141 29.25 7.40 11.80
N LYS A 142 28.12 8.09 11.71
CA LYS A 142 27.36 8.61 12.84
C LYS A 142 25.96 8.00 12.81
N LYS A 143 25.60 7.30 13.88
CA LYS A 143 24.24 6.75 14.02
C LYS A 143 23.23 7.87 14.11
N VAL A 144 22.13 7.72 13.38
CA VAL A 144 21.00 8.63 13.40
C VAL A 144 19.74 7.83 13.76
N PRO A 145 18.71 8.45 14.38
CA PRO A 145 17.47 7.75 14.66
C PRO A 145 16.88 7.10 13.41
N LEU A 146 16.57 5.81 13.51
CA LEU A 146 15.94 5.03 12.46
C LEU A 146 14.53 4.66 12.94
N CYS A 147 13.49 5.08 12.21
CA CYS A 147 12.10 4.85 12.57
C CYS A 147 11.39 4.05 11.49
N LEU A 148 10.59 3.07 11.90
CA LEU A 148 9.76 2.28 11.00
C LEU A 148 8.30 2.71 11.15
N MET A 149 7.71 3.24 10.08
CA MET A 149 6.41 3.88 10.07
C MET A 149 5.37 3.04 9.32
N SER A 150 4.33 2.58 10.00
CA SER A 150 3.16 1.88 9.41
C SER A 150 3.56 0.84 8.35
N ALA A 151 4.57 0.03 8.68
CA ALA A 151 5.12 -0.96 7.76
C ALA A 151 4.16 -2.16 7.58
N SER A 152 4.14 -2.73 6.38
CA SER A 152 3.43 -3.97 6.10
C SER A 152 4.39 -5.05 5.61
N SER A 153 4.11 -6.28 5.98
CA SER A 153 4.75 -7.47 5.43
C SER A 153 3.91 -8.14 4.35
N GLN A 154 2.81 -7.52 3.94
CA GLN A 154 1.74 -8.15 3.17
C GLN A 154 1.28 -9.45 3.85
N ASN A 155 1.38 -10.58 3.14
CA ASN A 155 1.09 -11.92 3.65
C ASN A 155 2.36 -12.77 3.78
N SER A 156 3.50 -12.18 4.18
CA SER A 156 4.79 -12.87 4.31
C SER A 156 4.67 -14.18 5.10
N PRO A 157 5.30 -15.26 4.63
CA PRO A 157 5.25 -16.57 5.25
C PRO A 157 6.22 -16.72 6.44
N PHE A 158 6.26 -15.74 7.34
CA PHE A 158 7.27 -15.60 8.39
C PHE A 158 7.44 -16.82 9.30
N LYS A 159 6.38 -17.64 9.48
CA LYS A 159 6.45 -18.86 10.31
C LYS A 159 7.36 -19.95 9.72
N SER A 160 7.77 -19.82 8.48
CA SER A 160 8.76 -20.70 7.84
C SER A 160 10.21 -20.24 8.04
N ALA A 161 10.45 -19.15 8.78
CA ALA A 161 11.78 -18.65 9.08
C ALA A 161 12.53 -19.63 10.00
N MET A 162 13.76 -19.94 9.61
CA MET A 162 14.70 -20.74 10.39
C MET A 162 15.36 -19.88 11.48
N SER A 163 15.98 -20.51 12.48
CA SER A 163 16.63 -19.81 13.60
C SER A 163 17.66 -18.77 13.18
N GLY A 164 18.45 -19.06 12.15
CA GLY A 164 19.42 -18.10 11.58
C GLY A 164 18.75 -16.87 10.97
N GLU A 165 17.67 -17.07 10.19
CA GLU A 165 16.89 -15.97 9.60
C GLU A 165 16.19 -15.12 10.67
N LYS A 166 15.66 -15.77 11.71
CA LYS A 166 15.09 -15.06 12.86
C LYS A 166 16.15 -14.20 13.58
N LYS A 167 17.34 -14.75 13.81
CA LYS A 167 18.44 -14.01 14.45
C LYS A 167 18.81 -12.76 13.67
N ILE A 168 18.90 -12.86 12.34
CA ILE A 168 19.17 -11.71 11.47
C ILE A 168 18.05 -10.69 11.55
N ALA A 169 16.80 -11.11 11.34
CA ALA A 169 15.64 -10.23 11.38
C ALA A 169 15.50 -9.52 12.73
N LYS A 170 15.72 -10.24 13.84
CA LYS A 170 15.72 -9.68 15.20
C LYS A 170 16.80 -8.60 15.38
N ALA A 171 18.03 -8.84 14.89
CA ALA A 171 19.10 -7.86 14.95
C ALA A 171 18.74 -6.59 14.16
N MET A 172 18.15 -6.72 12.96
CA MET A 172 17.71 -5.58 12.16
C MET A 172 16.59 -4.79 12.87
N LEU A 173 15.58 -5.46 13.41
CA LEU A 173 14.44 -4.80 14.06
C LEU A 173 14.83 -4.03 15.33
N ARG A 174 15.86 -4.47 16.04
CA ARG A 174 16.38 -3.79 17.24
C ARG A 174 17.06 -2.45 16.96
N GLN A 175 17.41 -2.17 15.71
CA GLN A 175 18.04 -0.91 15.32
C GLN A 175 17.05 0.26 15.22
N PHE A 176 15.75 -0.05 15.17
CA PHE A 176 14.72 0.97 15.07
C PHE A 176 14.40 1.58 16.43
N ALA A 177 14.58 2.91 16.54
CA ALA A 177 14.21 3.70 17.72
C ALA A 177 12.70 3.77 17.92
N PHE A 178 11.94 3.72 16.82
CA PHE A 178 10.47 3.61 16.80
C PHE A 178 10.05 2.58 15.76
N LEU A 179 9.03 1.76 16.08
CA LEU A 179 8.55 0.73 15.19
C LEU A 179 7.03 0.60 15.25
N SER A 180 6.37 0.86 14.12
CA SER A 180 4.93 0.61 13.95
C SER A 180 4.63 -0.18 12.70
N THR A 181 3.52 -0.90 12.72
CA THR A 181 3.05 -1.75 11.63
C THR A 181 1.64 -1.35 11.19
N ARG A 182 1.29 -1.61 9.92
CA ARG A 182 0.01 -1.22 9.36
C ARG A 182 -1.11 -2.24 9.61
N ASP A 183 -0.76 -3.45 10.00
CA ASP A 183 -1.71 -4.55 10.14
C ASP A 183 -1.25 -5.58 11.19
N ASP A 184 -2.22 -6.30 11.75
CA ASP A 184 -2.01 -7.35 12.74
C ASP A 184 -1.11 -8.49 12.27
N TRP A 185 -1.13 -8.81 10.97
CA TRP A 185 -0.29 -9.88 10.42
C TRP A 185 1.18 -9.51 10.52
N THR A 186 1.50 -8.27 10.18
CA THR A 186 2.86 -7.72 10.29
C THR A 186 3.28 -7.57 11.75
N SER A 187 2.39 -7.11 12.64
CA SER A 187 2.66 -7.05 14.08
C SER A 187 3.00 -8.45 14.64
N LYS A 188 2.21 -9.46 14.30
CA LYS A 188 2.48 -10.85 14.66
C LYS A 188 3.77 -11.40 14.08
N MET A 189 4.16 -10.94 12.88
CA MET A 189 5.45 -11.30 12.29
C MET A 189 6.61 -10.74 13.12
N VAL A 190 6.57 -9.46 13.45
CA VAL A 190 7.61 -8.81 14.27
C VAL A 190 7.73 -9.51 15.64
N TYR A 191 6.62 -9.72 16.31
CA TYR A 191 6.58 -10.47 17.58
C TYR A 191 7.22 -11.86 17.46
N TYR A 192 6.86 -12.63 16.41
CA TYR A 192 7.39 -13.96 16.18
C TYR A 192 8.90 -13.95 15.87
N LEU A 193 9.35 -13.03 15.02
CA LEU A 193 10.76 -12.94 14.61
C LEU A 193 11.68 -12.45 15.72
N THR A 194 11.13 -11.72 16.68
CA THR A 194 11.87 -11.19 17.85
C THR A 194 11.69 -12.02 19.11
N ASP A 195 11.05 -13.20 19.03
CA ASP A 195 10.76 -14.07 20.17
C ASP A 195 9.97 -13.35 21.28
N GLY A 196 9.05 -12.46 20.88
CA GLY A 196 8.20 -11.71 21.79
C GLY A 196 8.82 -10.44 22.39
N GLU A 197 10.06 -10.11 22.03
CA GLU A 197 10.76 -8.94 22.57
C GLU A 197 10.17 -7.61 22.10
N ILE A 198 9.77 -7.54 20.82
CA ILE A 198 9.22 -6.32 20.22
C ILE A 198 7.74 -6.54 19.91
N VAL A 199 6.90 -5.68 20.49
CA VAL A 199 5.46 -5.60 20.20
C VAL A 199 5.19 -4.25 19.54
N PRO A 200 5.08 -4.20 18.20
CA PRO A 200 4.88 -2.93 17.52
C PRO A 200 3.46 -2.39 17.72
N GLU A 201 3.33 -1.09 17.73
CA GLU A 201 2.03 -0.44 17.58
C GLU A 201 1.45 -0.75 16.20
N VAL A 202 0.12 -0.95 16.12
CA VAL A 202 -0.59 -0.99 14.84
C VAL A 202 -1.11 0.41 14.54
N THR A 203 -0.62 1.00 13.44
CA THR A 203 -0.88 2.39 13.07
C THR A 203 -1.43 2.46 11.65
N PRO A 204 -2.27 3.45 11.34
CA PRO A 204 -2.94 3.51 10.05
C PRO A 204 -1.97 3.84 8.89
N ASP A 205 -2.44 3.52 7.69
CA ASP A 205 -1.81 3.96 6.45
C ASP A 205 -1.72 5.51 6.39
N PRO A 206 -0.59 6.11 5.98
CA PRO A 206 -0.46 7.57 5.83
C PRO A 206 -1.51 8.22 4.93
N VAL A 207 -2.19 7.47 4.07
CA VAL A 207 -3.31 7.95 3.26
C VAL A 207 -4.47 8.43 4.12
N PHE A 208 -4.67 7.91 5.34
CA PHE A 208 -5.68 8.45 6.27
C PHE A 208 -5.40 9.87 6.76
N ALA A 209 -4.19 10.37 6.54
CA ALA A 209 -3.84 11.78 6.77
C ALA A 209 -3.72 12.59 5.47
N PHE A 210 -4.03 12.02 4.30
CA PHE A 210 -3.77 12.64 3.01
C PHE A 210 -4.49 13.99 2.85
N ASN A 211 -5.78 14.06 3.18
CA ASN A 211 -6.56 15.31 3.10
C ASN A 211 -6.04 16.41 4.06
N TYR A 212 -5.39 16.01 5.15
CA TYR A 212 -4.79 16.95 6.11
C TYR A 212 -3.40 17.40 5.66
N ASN A 213 -2.58 16.50 5.15
CA ASN A 213 -1.20 16.78 4.77
C ASN A 213 -1.09 17.46 3.40
N VAL A 214 -1.99 17.12 2.46
CA VAL A 214 -1.99 17.57 1.06
C VAL A 214 -3.22 18.44 0.82
N THR A 215 -3.06 19.75 0.94
CA THR A 215 -4.16 20.71 0.83
C THR A 215 -4.52 21.07 -0.61
N SER A 216 -3.55 21.01 -1.53
CA SER A 216 -3.79 21.30 -2.94
C SER A 216 -4.27 20.02 -3.66
N GLN A 217 -5.59 19.88 -3.78
CA GLN A 217 -6.26 18.78 -4.46
C GLN A 217 -7.29 19.33 -5.44
N PRO A 218 -7.55 18.66 -6.58
CA PRO A 218 -8.61 19.08 -7.50
C PRO A 218 -9.98 19.00 -6.83
N SER A 219 -10.87 19.93 -7.19
CA SER A 219 -12.27 19.90 -6.79
C SER A 219 -13.04 18.77 -7.49
N LYS A 220 -14.26 18.49 -7.01
CA LYS A 220 -15.13 17.52 -7.67
C LYS A 220 -15.45 17.93 -9.10
N GLU A 221 -15.79 19.21 -9.29
CA GLU A 221 -16.15 19.79 -10.57
C GLU A 221 -15.01 19.69 -11.60
N GLU A 222 -13.76 19.97 -11.17
CA GLU A 222 -12.57 19.81 -12.00
C GLU A 222 -12.38 18.37 -12.47
N ILE A 223 -12.55 17.40 -11.55
CA ILE A 223 -12.44 15.97 -11.87
C ILE A 223 -13.55 15.52 -12.81
N LEU A 224 -14.81 15.89 -12.52
CA LEU A 224 -15.93 15.51 -13.40
C LEU A 224 -15.76 16.07 -14.80
N CYS A 225 -15.34 17.33 -14.93
CA CYS A 225 -15.07 17.97 -16.21
C CYS A 225 -13.91 17.29 -16.95
N LYS A 226 -12.77 17.09 -16.25
CA LYS A 226 -11.55 16.51 -16.83
C LYS A 226 -11.76 15.12 -17.42
N PHE A 227 -12.54 14.28 -16.72
CA PHE A 227 -12.78 12.89 -17.11
C PHE A 227 -14.15 12.66 -17.79
N ASN A 228 -14.88 13.75 -18.05
CA ASN A 228 -16.24 13.69 -18.64
C ASN A 228 -17.14 12.71 -17.89
N LEU A 229 -17.19 12.84 -16.57
CA LEU A 229 -17.97 11.98 -15.69
C LEU A 229 -19.26 12.70 -15.22
N PRO A 230 -20.36 11.98 -15.00
CA PRO A 230 -21.54 12.52 -14.35
C PRO A 230 -21.31 12.69 -12.84
N ASP A 231 -22.21 13.38 -12.16
CA ASP A 231 -22.15 13.62 -10.72
C ASP A 231 -22.14 12.31 -9.87
N LYS A 232 -22.82 11.28 -10.36
CA LYS A 232 -22.88 9.96 -9.73
C LYS A 232 -22.24 8.90 -10.62
N TYR A 233 -21.15 8.34 -10.16
CA TYR A 233 -20.44 7.26 -10.85
C TYR A 233 -19.89 6.22 -9.88
N ALA A 234 -19.79 4.98 -10.33
CA ALA A 234 -19.20 3.86 -9.62
C ALA A 234 -17.94 3.37 -10.35
N LEU A 235 -16.82 3.24 -9.63
CA LEU A 235 -15.56 2.77 -10.18
C LEU A 235 -15.43 1.26 -10.03
N PHE A 236 -15.08 0.58 -11.12
CA PHE A 236 -14.81 -0.85 -11.16
C PHE A 236 -13.36 -1.12 -11.55
N CYS A 237 -12.64 -1.91 -10.74
CA CYS A 237 -11.20 -2.14 -10.94
C CYS A 237 -10.83 -3.59 -10.60
N PHE A 238 -10.51 -4.39 -11.61
CA PHE A 238 -10.17 -5.81 -11.47
C PHE A 238 -8.86 -6.16 -12.18
N HIS A 239 -8.01 -6.97 -11.53
CA HIS A 239 -6.71 -7.42 -12.09
C HIS A 239 -6.84 -8.41 -13.25
N ASN A 240 -7.99 -9.04 -13.39
CA ASN A 240 -8.21 -10.06 -14.42
C ASN A 240 -9.71 -10.28 -14.72
N ASN A 241 -9.98 -11.00 -15.79
CA ASN A 241 -11.33 -11.30 -16.28
C ASN A 241 -12.04 -12.48 -15.58
N HIS A 242 -11.41 -13.06 -14.56
CA HIS A 242 -11.94 -14.24 -13.87
C HIS A 242 -12.46 -13.93 -12.45
N THR A 243 -12.30 -12.70 -11.99
CA THR A 243 -12.78 -12.27 -10.67
C THR A 243 -14.30 -12.23 -10.66
N VAL A 244 -14.90 -11.70 -11.71
CA VAL A 244 -16.36 -11.65 -11.92
C VAL A 244 -16.70 -12.03 -13.35
N SER A 245 -17.92 -12.58 -13.55
CA SER A 245 -18.42 -12.96 -14.89
C SER A 245 -18.89 -11.71 -15.67
N GLN A 246 -18.96 -11.85 -17.01
CA GLN A 246 -19.52 -10.80 -17.88
C GLN A 246 -21.01 -10.58 -17.61
N GLU A 247 -21.72 -11.64 -17.25
CA GLU A 247 -23.14 -11.59 -16.86
C GLU A 247 -23.30 -10.76 -15.59
N TRP A 248 -22.44 -10.96 -14.59
CA TRP A 248 -22.43 -10.17 -13.36
C TRP A 248 -22.17 -8.70 -13.64
N LEU A 249 -21.19 -8.37 -14.50
CA LEU A 249 -20.89 -6.98 -14.86
C LEU A 249 -22.06 -6.30 -15.59
N LYS A 250 -22.75 -7.03 -16.46
CA LYS A 250 -23.97 -6.52 -17.14
C LYS A 250 -25.08 -6.25 -16.13
N GLU A 251 -25.35 -7.22 -15.24
CA GLU A 251 -26.35 -7.08 -14.18
C GLU A 251 -26.05 -5.88 -13.27
N MET A 252 -24.78 -5.72 -12.85
CA MET A 252 -24.38 -4.56 -12.04
C MET A 252 -24.57 -3.24 -12.79
N ARG A 253 -24.18 -3.17 -14.06
CA ARG A 253 -24.42 -1.98 -14.89
C ARG A 253 -25.89 -1.63 -14.93
N ASP A 254 -26.73 -2.58 -15.29
CA ASP A 254 -28.17 -2.34 -15.48
C ASP A 254 -28.84 -1.86 -14.15
N LYS A 255 -28.43 -2.46 -13.01
CA LYS A 255 -28.90 -2.06 -11.69
C LYS A 255 -28.37 -0.67 -11.26
N MET A 256 -27.16 -0.31 -11.62
CA MET A 256 -26.57 1.01 -11.35
C MET A 256 -27.22 2.09 -12.22
N GLU A 257 -27.44 1.82 -13.51
CA GLU A 257 -28.13 2.72 -14.42
C GLU A 257 -29.55 3.05 -13.94
N GLN A 258 -30.30 2.05 -13.44
CA GLN A 258 -31.62 2.26 -12.81
C GLN A 258 -31.60 3.21 -11.60
N ARG A 259 -30.43 3.35 -10.95
CA ARG A 259 -30.18 4.26 -9.83
C ARG A 259 -29.60 5.62 -10.28
N GLY A 260 -29.42 5.82 -11.58
CA GLY A 260 -28.77 7.01 -12.15
C GLY A 260 -27.27 7.09 -11.84
N ILE A 261 -26.60 5.95 -11.69
CA ILE A 261 -25.16 5.85 -11.40
C ILE A 261 -24.47 5.26 -12.63
N GLU A 262 -23.51 6.00 -13.19
CA GLU A 262 -22.70 5.55 -14.33
C GLU A 262 -21.61 4.57 -13.87
N CYS A 263 -21.50 3.42 -14.54
CA CYS A 263 -20.43 2.47 -14.30
C CYS A 263 -19.19 2.85 -15.11
N VAL A 264 -18.05 2.94 -14.44
CA VAL A 264 -16.79 3.40 -15.02
C VAL A 264 -15.69 2.35 -14.77
N ALA A 265 -15.05 1.86 -15.84
CA ALA A 265 -13.86 1.03 -15.70
C ALA A 265 -12.67 1.88 -15.25
N PHE A 266 -11.95 1.39 -14.23
CA PHE A 266 -10.90 2.12 -13.56
C PHE A 266 -9.56 1.39 -13.68
N PRO A 267 -8.48 2.05 -14.14
CA PRO A 267 -7.26 1.37 -14.51
C PRO A 267 -6.35 1.06 -13.34
N PHE A 268 -5.49 0.06 -13.53
CA PHE A 268 -4.26 -0.14 -12.77
C PHE A 268 -3.10 0.63 -13.41
N PRO A 269 -2.11 1.06 -12.62
CA PRO A 269 -0.94 1.77 -13.17
C PRO A 269 -0.12 0.92 -14.14
N GLN A 270 -0.26 -0.41 -14.11
CA GLN A 270 0.36 -1.34 -15.04
C GLN A 270 -0.38 -1.44 -16.39
N GLY A 271 -1.44 -0.68 -16.60
CA GLY A 271 -2.27 -0.78 -17.80
C GLY A 271 -3.06 -2.09 -17.89
N ILE A 272 -3.28 -2.76 -16.76
CA ILE A 272 -4.12 -3.94 -16.72
C ILE A 272 -5.57 -3.50 -16.90
N GLU A 273 -6.21 -4.01 -17.92
CA GLU A 273 -7.63 -3.80 -18.22
C GLU A 273 -8.38 -5.12 -18.09
N PHE A 274 -9.61 -5.04 -17.60
CA PHE A 274 -10.55 -6.16 -17.63
C PHE A 274 -11.62 -5.92 -18.70
N ILE A 275 -12.18 -6.99 -19.24
CA ILE A 275 -13.28 -6.90 -20.21
C ILE A 275 -14.55 -6.49 -19.47
N HIS A 276 -15.23 -5.45 -19.95
CA HIS A 276 -16.40 -4.88 -19.31
C HIS A 276 -17.45 -4.37 -20.32
N PRO A 277 -18.74 -4.33 -19.95
CA PRO A 277 -19.81 -3.82 -20.79
C PRO A 277 -20.08 -2.30 -20.61
N PHE A 278 -19.22 -1.58 -19.87
CA PHE A 278 -19.43 -0.17 -19.53
C PHE A 278 -19.12 0.74 -20.71
N THR A 279 -19.86 1.83 -20.85
CA THR A 279 -19.66 2.87 -21.86
C THR A 279 -18.52 3.81 -21.50
N LYS A 280 -18.20 3.92 -20.20
CA LYS A 280 -17.17 4.81 -19.67
C LYS A 280 -15.98 4.04 -19.11
N LYS A 281 -14.80 4.59 -19.35
CA LYS A 281 -13.55 4.17 -18.71
C LYS A 281 -12.66 5.38 -18.44
N VAL A 282 -11.78 5.25 -17.49
CA VAL A 282 -10.67 6.18 -17.27
C VAL A 282 -9.43 5.57 -17.91
N ASP A 283 -8.85 6.29 -18.87
CA ASP A 283 -7.66 5.85 -19.57
C ASP A 283 -6.37 6.29 -18.86
N LEU A 284 -5.28 5.54 -19.08
CA LEU A 284 -3.94 5.97 -18.77
C LEU A 284 -3.40 6.87 -19.90
N PRO A 285 -2.50 7.83 -19.63
CA PRO A 285 -1.82 8.05 -18.36
C PRO A 285 -2.65 8.80 -17.33
N LEU A 286 -2.42 8.51 -16.05
CA LEU A 286 -3.17 9.07 -14.94
C LEU A 286 -2.23 9.50 -13.80
N SER A 287 -2.40 10.72 -13.30
CA SER A 287 -1.59 11.17 -12.17
C SER A 287 -2.07 10.53 -10.84
N PRO A 288 -1.18 10.30 -9.86
CA PRO A 288 -1.60 9.81 -8.54
C PRO A 288 -2.66 10.71 -7.86
N ILE A 289 -2.62 12.02 -8.07
CA ILE A 289 -3.59 12.96 -7.50
C ILE A 289 -4.96 12.83 -8.15
N ASP A 290 -5.01 12.73 -9.48
CA ASP A 290 -6.28 12.52 -10.18
C ASP A 290 -6.89 11.16 -9.80
N TRP A 291 -6.04 10.14 -9.72
CA TRP A 291 -6.46 8.81 -9.32
C TRP A 291 -7.08 8.81 -7.90
N TYR A 292 -6.45 9.52 -6.96
CA TYR A 292 -6.99 9.72 -5.63
C TYR A 292 -8.35 10.44 -5.66
N ALA A 293 -8.44 11.54 -6.41
CA ALA A 293 -9.62 12.37 -6.48
C ALA A 293 -10.81 11.66 -7.14
N LEU A 294 -10.55 10.84 -8.17
CA LEU A 294 -11.56 9.99 -8.81
C LEU A 294 -12.21 9.03 -7.80
N ILE A 295 -11.43 8.43 -6.89
CA ILE A 295 -11.97 7.56 -5.84
C ILE A 295 -12.70 8.37 -4.77
N LYS A 296 -12.12 9.50 -4.36
CA LYS A 296 -12.67 10.39 -3.33
C LYS A 296 -14.08 10.87 -3.66
N TYR A 297 -14.35 11.15 -4.93
CA TYR A 297 -15.62 11.70 -5.39
C TYR A 297 -16.58 10.67 -5.99
N ALA A 298 -16.19 9.41 -6.05
CA ALA A 298 -17.05 8.33 -6.53
C ALA A 298 -18.26 8.10 -5.60
N THR A 299 -19.37 7.65 -6.19
CA THR A 299 -20.50 7.15 -5.43
C THR A 299 -20.18 5.80 -4.79
N TYR A 300 -19.51 4.93 -5.53
CA TYR A 300 -19.08 3.61 -5.08
C TYR A 300 -17.71 3.24 -5.65
N TYR A 301 -16.96 2.41 -4.91
CA TYR A 301 -15.80 1.70 -5.44
C TYR A 301 -16.01 0.19 -5.30
N ILE A 302 -15.76 -0.55 -6.38
CA ILE A 302 -15.87 -2.01 -6.43
C ILE A 302 -14.61 -2.56 -7.12
N GLY A 303 -13.85 -3.41 -6.43
CA GLY A 303 -12.63 -3.93 -7.03
C GLY A 303 -11.80 -4.81 -6.11
N ASP A 304 -10.60 -5.15 -6.57
CA ASP A 304 -9.71 -6.09 -5.88
C ASP A 304 -8.39 -5.45 -5.38
N ASN A 305 -8.25 -4.12 -5.48
CA ASN A 305 -7.04 -3.40 -5.06
C ASN A 305 -7.19 -2.80 -3.64
N MET A 306 -6.10 -2.83 -2.86
CA MET A 306 -6.05 -2.36 -1.48
C MET A 306 -6.19 -0.84 -1.34
N HIS A 307 -5.39 -0.06 -2.08
CA HIS A 307 -5.35 1.39 -1.87
C HIS A 307 -6.66 2.10 -2.20
N PRO A 308 -7.44 1.74 -3.23
CA PRO A 308 -8.77 2.31 -3.41
C PRO A 308 -9.71 2.03 -2.24
N ILE A 309 -9.62 0.86 -1.58
CA ILE A 309 -10.39 0.58 -0.37
C ILE A 309 -9.97 1.54 0.77
N VAL A 310 -8.67 1.76 0.97
CA VAL A 310 -8.16 2.70 1.98
C VAL A 310 -8.65 4.12 1.70
N ILE A 311 -8.57 4.58 0.44
CA ILE A 311 -9.02 5.91 0.03
C ILE A 311 -10.54 6.04 0.19
N SER A 312 -11.30 5.00 -0.17
CA SER A 312 -12.74 4.96 0.01
C SER A 312 -13.11 5.10 1.49
N LEU A 313 -12.50 4.33 2.38
CA LEU A 313 -12.72 4.41 3.82
C LEU A 313 -12.31 5.78 4.38
N HIS A 314 -11.17 6.33 3.92
CA HIS A 314 -10.70 7.65 4.33
C HIS A 314 -11.70 8.77 3.98
N ASN A 315 -12.37 8.68 2.82
CA ASN A 315 -13.33 9.66 2.34
C ASN A 315 -14.80 9.24 2.57
N ALA A 316 -15.03 8.16 3.30
CA ALA A 316 -16.33 7.57 3.56
C ALA A 316 -17.16 7.29 2.28
N VAL A 317 -16.47 6.80 1.24
CA VAL A 317 -17.08 6.32 0.00
C VAL A 317 -17.42 4.83 0.18
N PRO A 318 -18.68 4.41 -0.02
CA PRO A 318 -19.04 3.00 0.07
C PRO A 318 -18.23 2.15 -0.92
N CYS A 319 -17.67 1.05 -0.42
CA CYS A 319 -16.82 0.20 -1.23
C CYS A 319 -17.06 -1.29 -0.99
N PHE A 320 -16.75 -2.11 -2.00
CA PHE A 320 -16.80 -3.57 -1.91
C PHE A 320 -15.53 -4.18 -2.51
N SER A 321 -14.94 -5.14 -1.82
CA SER A 321 -13.66 -5.74 -2.23
C SER A 321 -13.78 -7.21 -2.62
N PHE A 322 -13.24 -7.53 -3.79
CA PHE A 322 -12.92 -8.90 -4.22
C PHE A 322 -11.48 -9.22 -3.84
N ASP A 323 -11.28 -9.64 -2.60
CA ASP A 323 -9.98 -9.71 -1.94
C ASP A 323 -9.12 -10.87 -2.41
N HIS A 324 -8.03 -10.56 -3.10
CA HIS A 324 -7.01 -11.52 -3.55
C HIS A 324 -5.86 -11.72 -2.55
N TYR A 325 -5.87 -11.03 -1.42
CA TYR A 325 -4.90 -11.24 -0.34
C TYR A 325 -5.32 -12.42 0.55
N GLY A 326 -4.49 -12.76 1.50
CA GLY A 326 -4.72 -13.90 2.36
C GLY A 326 -3.98 -15.16 1.91
N ARG A 327 -3.50 -15.90 2.88
CA ARG A 327 -2.75 -17.14 2.66
C ARG A 327 -3.67 -18.33 2.54
N VAL A 328 -3.47 -19.14 1.51
CA VAL A 328 -4.21 -20.38 1.32
C VAL A 328 -3.46 -21.52 1.98
N ARG A 329 -4.17 -22.36 2.77
CA ARG A 329 -3.71 -23.64 3.30
C ARG A 329 -4.48 -24.77 2.63
N PHE A 330 -3.79 -25.85 2.31
CA PHE A 330 -4.39 -27.05 1.69
C PHE A 330 -5.26 -26.73 0.46
N ARG A 331 -4.85 -25.73 -0.35
CA ARG A 331 -5.53 -25.27 -1.59
C ARG A 331 -6.97 -24.73 -1.40
N THR A 332 -7.59 -24.89 -0.26
CA THR A 332 -9.01 -24.55 -0.03
C THR A 332 -9.26 -23.59 1.13
N PHE A 333 -8.47 -23.64 2.18
CA PHE A 333 -8.68 -22.83 3.38
C PHE A 333 -7.90 -21.52 3.30
N VAL A 334 -8.60 -20.38 3.32
CA VAL A 334 -8.00 -19.06 3.36
C VAL A 334 -7.84 -18.61 4.79
N ASN A 335 -6.63 -18.23 5.19
CA ASN A 335 -6.43 -17.50 6.44
C ASN A 335 -6.78 -16.03 6.21
N GLU A 336 -8.03 -15.67 6.43
CA GLU A 336 -8.51 -14.29 6.21
C GLU A 336 -7.74 -13.26 7.03
N LYS A 337 -7.34 -13.59 8.27
CA LYS A 337 -6.56 -12.71 9.15
C LYS A 337 -5.18 -12.34 8.61
N SER A 338 -4.71 -13.00 7.54
CA SER A 338 -3.50 -12.62 6.83
C SER A 338 -3.75 -11.64 5.68
N SER A 339 -5.02 -11.30 5.39
CA SER A 339 -5.37 -10.27 4.41
C SER A 339 -5.41 -8.90 5.04
N LYS A 340 -4.68 -7.96 4.46
CA LYS A 340 -4.71 -6.54 4.85
C LYS A 340 -6.06 -5.86 4.53
N ILE A 341 -6.78 -6.33 3.50
CA ILE A 341 -8.15 -5.85 3.19
C ILE A 341 -9.13 -6.33 4.26
N TYR A 342 -9.03 -7.61 4.67
CA TYR A 342 -9.82 -8.10 5.79
C TYR A 342 -9.57 -7.27 7.06
N HIS A 343 -8.31 -6.99 7.38
CA HIS A 343 -7.93 -6.21 8.56
C HIS A 343 -8.63 -4.84 8.54
N ILE A 344 -8.42 -4.05 7.50
CA ILE A 344 -8.94 -2.68 7.45
C ILE A 344 -10.49 -2.62 7.40
N LEU A 345 -11.14 -3.46 6.60
CA LEU A 345 -12.60 -3.50 6.56
C LEU A 345 -13.21 -3.96 7.88
N ASN A 346 -12.56 -4.90 8.58
CA ASN A 346 -12.98 -5.33 9.91
C ASN A 346 -12.85 -4.21 10.95
N GLU A 347 -11.77 -3.43 10.92
CA GLU A 347 -11.59 -2.26 11.79
C GLU A 347 -12.66 -1.18 11.58
N PHE A 348 -13.12 -1.01 10.34
CA PHE A 348 -14.18 -0.08 9.97
C PHE A 348 -15.59 -0.66 10.12
N GLY A 349 -15.74 -1.86 10.70
CA GLY A 349 -17.06 -2.48 10.91
C GLY A 349 -17.75 -3.00 9.63
N HIS A 350 -17.03 -3.01 8.49
CA HIS A 350 -17.55 -3.38 7.17
C HIS A 350 -16.95 -4.68 6.63
N ARG A 351 -16.73 -5.66 7.53
CA ARG A 351 -16.17 -6.97 7.16
C ARG A 351 -16.93 -7.68 6.03
N ASN A 352 -18.24 -7.47 5.93
CA ASN A 352 -19.09 -8.08 4.91
C ASN A 352 -19.01 -7.39 3.54
N ASN A 353 -18.41 -6.21 3.45
CA ASN A 353 -18.13 -5.52 2.17
C ASN A 353 -16.93 -6.15 1.44
N ARG A 354 -16.76 -7.45 1.59
CA ARG A 354 -15.64 -8.20 1.06
C ARG A 354 -16.01 -9.66 0.76
N VAL A 355 -15.42 -10.19 -0.29
CA VAL A 355 -15.38 -11.63 -0.55
C VAL A 355 -13.93 -12.04 -0.89
N SER A 356 -13.45 -13.16 -0.34
CA SER A 356 -12.15 -13.70 -0.76
C SER A 356 -12.28 -14.42 -2.10
N ILE A 357 -11.47 -14.03 -3.08
CA ILE A 357 -11.39 -14.72 -4.38
C ILE A 357 -10.42 -15.91 -4.37
N LYS A 358 -9.82 -16.22 -3.21
CA LYS A 358 -8.94 -17.37 -3.01
C LYS A 358 -9.67 -18.55 -2.39
N GLY A 359 -9.08 -19.72 -2.57
CA GLY A 359 -9.66 -20.95 -2.04
C GLY A 359 -10.93 -21.39 -2.79
N ARG A 360 -11.99 -21.64 -2.05
CA ARG A 360 -13.31 -21.95 -2.63
C ARG A 360 -14.10 -20.70 -2.91
N TYR A 361 -13.70 -19.97 -3.94
CA TYR A 361 -14.39 -18.76 -4.35
C TYR A 361 -15.77 -19.08 -4.95
N LYS A 362 -16.76 -18.30 -4.56
CA LYS A 362 -18.08 -18.24 -5.19
C LYS A 362 -18.38 -16.75 -5.45
N GLU A 363 -18.72 -16.43 -6.69
CA GLU A 363 -19.12 -15.09 -7.09
C GLU A 363 -20.37 -14.66 -6.29
N PRO A 364 -20.35 -13.49 -5.61
CA PRO A 364 -21.52 -12.97 -4.93
C PRO A 364 -22.53 -12.46 -5.96
N SER A 365 -23.83 -12.50 -5.64
CA SER A 365 -24.83 -11.86 -6.51
C SER A 365 -24.66 -10.35 -6.54
N ALA A 366 -25.04 -9.70 -7.64
CA ALA A 366 -25.05 -8.25 -7.75
C ALA A 366 -25.91 -7.61 -6.64
N ASP A 367 -27.08 -8.20 -6.32
CA ASP A 367 -27.93 -7.72 -5.23
C ASP A 367 -27.25 -7.76 -3.87
N TYR A 368 -26.49 -8.83 -3.57
CA TYR A 368 -25.73 -8.88 -2.32
C TYR A 368 -24.70 -7.75 -2.24
N VAL A 369 -23.94 -7.51 -3.31
CA VAL A 369 -22.94 -6.44 -3.34
C VAL A 369 -23.62 -5.07 -3.17
N LEU A 370 -24.73 -4.81 -3.87
CA LEU A 370 -25.49 -3.58 -3.73
C LEU A 370 -26.05 -3.41 -2.32
N GLN A 371 -26.58 -4.45 -1.71
CA GLN A 371 -27.05 -4.42 -0.33
C GLN A 371 -25.92 -4.03 0.65
N GLN A 372 -24.71 -4.56 0.46
CA GLN A 372 -23.56 -4.19 1.29
C GLN A 372 -23.15 -2.73 1.08
N LEU A 373 -23.21 -2.23 -0.16
CA LEU A 373 -22.94 -0.81 -0.47
C LEU A 373 -24.00 0.12 0.13
N ASP A 374 -25.28 -0.25 0.02
CA ASP A 374 -26.39 0.53 0.56
C ASP A 374 -26.41 0.55 2.11
N SER A 375 -25.97 -0.54 2.73
CA SER A 375 -25.85 -0.64 4.20
C SER A 375 -24.57 -0.01 4.77
N PHE A 376 -23.76 0.60 3.93
CA PHE A 376 -22.50 1.23 4.36
C PHE A 376 -22.79 2.47 5.24
N ASN A 377 -22.34 2.41 6.49
CA ASN A 377 -22.58 3.48 7.45
C ASN A 377 -21.55 4.61 7.28
N VAL A 378 -21.86 5.56 6.40
CA VAL A 378 -21.00 6.70 6.05
C VAL A 378 -20.59 7.53 7.28
N GLU A 379 -21.51 7.77 8.21
CA GLU A 379 -21.21 8.58 9.41
C GLU A 379 -20.24 7.86 10.36
N TYR A 380 -20.47 6.58 10.59
CA TYR A 380 -19.56 5.76 11.38
C TYR A 380 -18.18 5.70 10.77
N VAL A 381 -18.09 5.50 9.43
CA VAL A 381 -16.82 5.45 8.72
C VAL A 381 -16.08 6.79 8.79
N ARG A 382 -16.76 7.93 8.69
CA ARG A 382 -16.14 9.26 8.89
C ARG A 382 -15.55 9.40 10.29
N LYS A 383 -16.29 9.03 11.33
CA LYS A 383 -15.78 9.06 12.72
C LYS A 383 -14.56 8.15 12.89
N LYS A 384 -14.61 6.97 12.29
CA LYS A 384 -13.49 6.01 12.35
C LYS A 384 -12.27 6.53 11.57
N ALA A 385 -12.46 7.13 10.39
CA ALA A 385 -11.38 7.77 9.63
C ALA A 385 -10.74 8.93 10.40
N GLN A 386 -11.54 9.74 11.10
CA GLN A 386 -11.03 10.78 11.99
C GLN A 386 -10.21 10.21 13.15
N SER A 387 -10.66 9.11 13.76
CA SER A 387 -9.87 8.41 14.78
C SER A 387 -8.54 7.89 14.22
N HIS A 388 -8.52 7.37 12.99
CA HIS A 388 -7.28 6.97 12.31
C HIS A 388 -6.34 8.16 12.08
N LEU A 389 -6.86 9.33 11.72
CA LEU A 389 -6.04 10.54 11.62
C LEU A 389 -5.39 10.92 12.96
N GLU A 390 -6.10 10.77 14.07
CA GLU A 390 -5.54 11.04 15.40
C GLU A 390 -4.45 10.04 15.77
N VAL A 391 -4.67 8.74 15.50
CA VAL A 391 -3.63 7.71 15.71
C VAL A 391 -2.40 7.99 14.84
N TYR A 392 -2.60 8.41 13.57
CA TYR A 392 -1.51 8.81 12.69
C TYR A 392 -0.72 9.99 13.26
N ARG A 393 -1.40 11.04 13.74
CA ARG A 393 -0.75 12.20 14.36
C ARG A 393 0.08 11.81 15.59
N ASN A 394 -0.47 10.98 16.46
CA ASN A 394 0.24 10.48 17.65
C ASN A 394 1.48 9.66 17.25
N MET A 395 1.36 8.79 16.25
CA MET A 395 2.49 8.05 15.70
C MET A 395 3.58 8.98 15.19
N MET A 396 3.23 9.99 14.39
CA MET A 396 4.21 10.95 13.85
C MET A 396 4.88 11.76 14.95
N GLN A 397 4.13 12.20 15.97
CA GLN A 397 4.72 12.87 17.15
C GLN A 397 5.70 11.96 17.92
N ASN A 398 5.42 10.66 18.04
CA ASN A 398 6.36 9.71 18.65
C ASN A 398 7.62 9.53 17.79
N ILE A 399 7.49 9.52 16.47
CA ILE A 399 8.63 9.52 15.54
C ILE A 399 9.45 10.81 15.71
N GLU A 400 8.81 11.97 15.77
CA GLU A 400 9.48 13.27 15.96
C GLU A 400 10.26 13.35 17.27
N LYS A 401 9.76 12.74 18.36
CA LYS A 401 10.50 12.66 19.63
C LYS A 401 11.82 11.90 19.48
N CYS A 402 11.89 10.93 18.56
CA CYS A 402 13.15 10.23 18.27
C CYS A 402 14.18 11.12 17.56
N PHE A 403 13.75 12.17 16.85
CA PHE A 403 14.65 13.06 16.12
C PHE A 403 15.51 13.97 17.03
N VAL A 404 15.06 14.17 18.27
CA VAL A 404 15.64 15.12 19.23
C VAL A 404 16.50 14.41 20.28
N GLN A 405 16.62 13.08 20.21
CA GLN A 405 17.51 12.36 21.13
C GLN A 405 18.98 12.60 20.73
N ASP A 406 19.72 13.27 21.62
CA ASP A 406 21.15 13.59 21.53
C ASP A 406 22.06 12.34 21.46
#